data_4a5dd974bc7531973aaac7d895103d96
#
_entry.id   4a5dd974bc7531973aaac7d895103d96
#
_cell.length_a   1.000
_cell.length_b   1.000
_cell.length_c   1.000
_cell.angle_alpha   90.00
_cell.angle_beta   90.00
_cell.angle_gamma   90.00
#
_symmetry.space_group_name_H-M   'P 1'
#
loop_
_entity.id
_entity.type
_entity.pdbx_description
1 polymer ?
#
loop_
_entity_poly.entity_id
_entity_poly.type
_entity_poly.pdbx_seq_one_letter_code
_entity_poly.pdbx_strand_id
1 'polypeptide(L)'
;MKAIQFDASKPLDLIPLGRATIDLNPIDYYKPLDECVTFKRYLGGSPANIAVGLARLGKKVGFIGKVSNDQFGKYIIDYFANEGVDVSHVTRCQGGQRLALTFTEILNENESSIMMYRDAIADLMLSVEDIDEAYIQSAKALLISGTSLCASPSREAALKAVALARKNGVPVVFDIDYREYRWQSADEIALYYHAVAEQADIILGSREEYDLTMALLAPGLDDAGTAAYWHGHKAKIVVIKHGKQGSPPIPATASITASSLSR
;
A
#
# COMPACT_ATOMS: atom_id res chain seq x y z
N MET A 1 5.94 8.66 -25.24
CA MET A 1 6.24 8.90 -23.79
C MET A 1 7.61 8.31 -23.47
N LYS A 2 8.43 8.98 -22.62
CA LYS A 2 9.70 8.38 -22.16
C LYS A 2 9.37 7.26 -21.16
N ALA A 3 10.01 6.09 -21.30
CA ALA A 3 9.90 4.98 -20.34
C ALA A 3 10.37 5.42 -18.95
N ILE A 4 9.85 4.74 -17.90
CA ILE A 4 10.36 4.93 -16.54
C ILE A 4 11.80 4.44 -16.52
N GLN A 5 12.70 5.27 -16.03
CA GLN A 5 14.12 4.91 -15.87
C GLN A 5 14.37 4.53 -14.42
N PHE A 6 14.76 3.30 -14.19
CA PHE A 6 15.20 2.81 -12.90
C PHE A 6 16.73 2.82 -12.86
N ASP A 7 17.30 3.47 -11.85
CA ASP A 7 18.74 3.51 -11.66
C ASP A 7 19.26 2.15 -11.16
N ALA A 8 19.88 1.41 -12.07
CA ALA A 8 20.38 0.06 -11.78
C ALA A 8 21.49 0.02 -10.71
N SER A 9 22.15 1.15 -10.43
CA SER A 9 23.22 1.22 -9.44
C SER A 9 22.73 1.22 -7.99
N LYS A 10 21.43 1.49 -7.77
CA LYS A 10 20.86 1.58 -6.43
C LYS A 10 20.71 0.20 -5.77
N PRO A 11 21.06 0.11 -4.47
CA PRO A 11 21.09 -1.19 -3.77
C PRO A 11 19.72 -1.81 -3.54
N LEU A 12 18.66 -1.00 -3.38
CA LEU A 12 17.30 -1.51 -3.16
C LEU A 12 16.45 -1.37 -4.44
N ASP A 13 15.68 -2.41 -4.76
CA ASP A 13 14.76 -2.38 -5.91
C ASP A 13 13.50 -1.57 -5.60
N LEU A 14 12.95 -1.72 -4.38
CA LEU A 14 11.75 -1.00 -3.94
C LEU A 14 11.79 -0.75 -2.43
N ILE A 15 11.26 0.38 -2.02
CA ILE A 15 10.90 0.66 -0.63
C ILE A 15 9.39 0.90 -0.57
N PRO A 16 8.56 -0.04 -0.08
CA PRO A 16 7.19 0.24 0.32
C PRO A 16 7.14 1.07 1.60
N LEU A 17 6.25 2.09 1.60
CA LEU A 17 5.87 2.85 2.79
C LEU A 17 4.42 2.57 3.13
N GLY A 18 4.16 2.17 4.36
CA GLY A 18 2.79 1.98 4.84
C GLY A 18 2.68 1.01 6.02
N ARG A 19 1.54 0.34 6.09
CA ARG A 19 1.19 -0.52 7.23
C ARG A 19 1.77 -1.92 7.12
N ALA A 20 2.13 -2.46 8.30
CA ALA A 20 2.30 -3.88 8.53
C ALA A 20 1.40 -4.28 9.71
N THR A 21 0.56 -5.28 9.53
CA THR A 21 -0.50 -5.66 10.46
C THR A 21 -0.45 -7.15 10.78
N ILE A 22 -1.32 -7.59 11.67
CA ILE A 22 -1.53 -9.00 11.98
C ILE A 22 -2.89 -9.41 11.41
N ASP A 23 -2.89 -10.41 10.55
CA ASP A 23 -4.10 -11.05 10.08
C ASP A 23 -4.31 -12.37 10.83
N LEU A 24 -5.49 -12.54 11.39
CA LEU A 24 -5.94 -13.72 12.13
C LEU A 24 -7.04 -14.40 11.32
N ASN A 25 -6.66 -15.46 10.60
CA ASN A 25 -7.60 -16.24 9.82
C ASN A 25 -8.05 -17.47 10.60
N PRO A 26 -9.36 -17.79 10.63
CA PRO A 26 -9.85 -18.98 11.31
C PRO A 26 -9.25 -20.24 10.65
N ILE A 27 -9.02 -21.26 11.45
CA ILE A 27 -8.76 -22.61 10.96
C ILE A 27 -10.09 -23.36 10.79
N ASP A 28 -11.10 -22.94 11.54
CA ASP A 28 -12.46 -23.43 11.45
C ASP A 28 -13.18 -22.77 10.26
N TYR A 29 -13.01 -23.33 9.04
CA TYR A 29 -13.65 -22.78 7.83
C TYR A 29 -15.16 -22.98 7.82
N TYR A 30 -15.86 -22.07 7.14
CA TYR A 30 -17.31 -22.12 6.88
C TYR A 30 -18.15 -21.99 8.14
N LYS A 31 -17.68 -21.14 9.07
CA LYS A 31 -18.39 -20.78 10.29
C LYS A 31 -18.42 -19.26 10.47
N PRO A 32 -19.46 -18.72 11.08
CA PRO A 32 -19.47 -17.35 11.57
C PRO A 32 -18.29 -17.08 12.51
N LEU A 33 -17.80 -15.85 12.51
CA LEU A 33 -16.59 -15.48 13.24
C LEU A 33 -16.74 -15.66 14.77
N ASP A 34 -17.95 -15.46 15.29
CA ASP A 34 -18.29 -15.66 16.71
C ASP A 34 -18.31 -17.14 17.17
N GLU A 35 -18.38 -18.06 16.22
CA GLU A 35 -18.25 -19.50 16.46
C GLU A 35 -16.83 -20.04 16.25
N CYS A 36 -15.91 -19.22 15.70
CA CYS A 36 -14.54 -19.62 15.45
C CYS A 36 -13.72 -19.62 16.75
N VAL A 37 -13.06 -20.72 17.04
CA VAL A 37 -12.26 -20.90 18.27
C VAL A 37 -10.76 -20.79 18.00
N THR A 38 -10.31 -21.20 16.81
CA THR A 38 -8.89 -21.32 16.49
C THR A 38 -8.50 -20.43 15.33
N PHE A 39 -7.46 -19.63 15.53
CA PHE A 39 -6.96 -18.69 14.51
C PHE A 39 -5.48 -18.94 14.22
N LYS A 40 -5.12 -18.84 12.96
CA LYS A 40 -3.72 -18.81 12.51
C LYS A 40 -3.31 -17.37 12.19
N ARG A 41 -2.17 -16.96 12.73
CA ARG A 41 -1.60 -15.64 12.52
C ARG A 41 -0.81 -15.57 11.23
N TYR A 42 -1.00 -14.48 10.48
CA TYR A 42 -0.27 -14.13 9.28
C TYR A 42 0.22 -12.67 9.34
N LEU A 43 1.21 -12.35 8.51
CA LEU A 43 1.54 -10.98 8.18
C LEU A 43 0.41 -10.39 7.36
N GLY A 44 -0.10 -9.23 7.76
CA GLY A 44 -1.10 -8.45 7.05
C GLY A 44 -0.58 -7.09 6.59
N GLY A 45 -1.40 -6.40 5.81
CA GLY A 45 -1.08 -5.10 5.20
C GLY A 45 -0.56 -5.24 3.77
N SER A 46 -1.21 -4.52 2.82
CA SER A 46 -0.83 -4.55 1.40
C SER A 46 0.65 -4.23 1.18
N PRO A 47 1.22 -3.11 1.69
CA PRO A 47 2.63 -2.79 1.47
C PRO A 47 3.58 -3.82 2.10
N ALA A 48 3.21 -4.43 3.22
CA ALA A 48 4.00 -5.49 3.86
C ALA A 48 4.01 -6.77 3.00
N ASN A 49 2.86 -7.15 2.46
CA ASN A 49 2.75 -8.30 1.56
C ASN A 49 3.50 -8.07 0.24
N ILE A 50 3.49 -6.84 -0.30
CA ILE A 50 4.27 -6.46 -1.47
C ILE A 50 5.77 -6.60 -1.17
N ALA A 51 6.24 -6.11 -0.02
CA ALA A 51 7.65 -6.22 0.37
C ALA A 51 8.11 -7.68 0.42
N VAL A 52 7.38 -8.53 1.13
CA VAL A 52 7.70 -9.97 1.26
C VAL A 52 7.58 -10.69 -0.08
N GLY A 53 6.53 -10.41 -0.86
CA GLY A 53 6.35 -11.02 -2.18
C GLY A 53 7.52 -10.73 -3.12
N LEU A 54 7.98 -9.49 -3.15
CA LEU A 54 9.15 -9.11 -3.96
C LEU A 54 10.45 -9.70 -3.43
N ALA A 55 10.65 -9.76 -2.12
CA ALA A 55 11.83 -10.39 -1.53
C ALA A 55 11.90 -11.87 -1.90
N ARG A 56 10.77 -12.59 -1.84
CA ARG A 56 10.67 -14.01 -2.30
C ARG A 56 10.92 -14.17 -3.80
N LEU A 57 10.68 -13.13 -4.60
CA LEU A 57 11.05 -13.09 -6.03
C LEU A 57 12.50 -12.65 -6.27
N GLY A 58 13.34 -12.63 -5.22
CA GLY A 58 14.77 -12.30 -5.30
C GLY A 58 15.06 -10.81 -5.46
N LYS A 59 14.09 -9.91 -5.17
CA LYS A 59 14.33 -8.47 -5.19
C LYS A 59 14.88 -7.99 -3.86
N LYS A 60 15.72 -6.96 -3.90
CA LYS A 60 16.23 -6.28 -2.71
C LYS A 60 15.24 -5.22 -2.28
N VAL A 61 14.56 -5.45 -1.17
CA VAL A 61 13.43 -4.62 -0.71
C VAL A 61 13.72 -4.08 0.68
N GLY A 62 13.43 -2.80 0.88
CA GLY A 62 13.37 -2.22 2.21
C GLY A 62 11.92 -1.96 2.62
N PHE A 63 11.70 -1.44 3.82
CA PHE A 63 10.37 -1.07 4.29
C PHE A 63 10.43 0.18 5.19
N ILE A 64 9.54 1.13 4.94
CA ILE A 64 9.32 2.27 5.83
C ILE A 64 7.96 2.08 6.50
N GLY A 65 7.97 1.99 7.83
CA GLY A 65 6.73 1.84 8.59
C GLY A 65 6.96 1.90 10.08
N LYS A 66 5.86 1.93 10.83
CA LYS A 66 5.91 1.97 12.29
C LYS A 66 5.09 0.83 12.89
N VAL A 67 5.69 0.13 13.85
CA VAL A 67 5.08 -1.02 14.51
C VAL A 67 4.93 -0.77 16.02
N SER A 68 4.12 -1.59 16.67
CA SER A 68 3.96 -1.53 18.14
C SER A 68 5.25 -1.92 18.87
N ASN A 69 5.39 -1.44 20.10
CA ASN A 69 6.50 -1.83 20.98
C ASN A 69 6.09 -2.99 21.90
N ASP A 70 5.68 -4.09 21.28
CA ASP A 70 5.25 -5.32 21.93
C ASP A 70 5.71 -6.57 21.15
N GLN A 71 5.21 -7.73 21.53
CA GLN A 71 5.56 -9.02 20.90
C GLN A 71 5.10 -9.08 19.44
N PHE A 72 4.01 -8.41 19.07
CA PHE A 72 3.54 -8.37 17.69
C PHE A 72 4.39 -7.45 16.82
N GLY A 73 4.83 -6.30 17.34
CA GLY A 73 5.80 -5.47 16.63
C GLY A 73 7.15 -6.18 16.43
N LYS A 74 7.60 -6.93 17.45
CA LYS A 74 8.80 -7.79 17.31
C LYS A 74 8.58 -8.83 16.21
N TYR A 75 7.43 -9.49 16.18
CA TYR A 75 7.12 -10.49 15.15
C TYR A 75 7.21 -9.91 13.74
N ILE A 76 6.67 -8.71 13.49
CA ILE A 76 6.73 -8.08 12.16
C ILE A 76 8.19 -7.85 11.74
N ILE A 77 9.02 -7.29 12.64
CA ILE A 77 10.43 -7.01 12.34
C ILE A 77 11.19 -8.31 12.05
N ASP A 78 11.02 -9.32 12.92
CA ASP A 78 11.69 -10.62 12.73
C ASP A 78 11.21 -11.30 11.44
N TYR A 79 9.91 -11.22 11.12
CA TYR A 79 9.36 -11.80 9.91
C TYR A 79 9.97 -11.15 8.67
N PHE A 80 10.00 -9.83 8.60
CA PHE A 80 10.63 -9.10 7.50
C PHE A 80 12.11 -9.46 7.35
N ALA A 81 12.87 -9.45 8.45
CA ALA A 81 14.29 -9.79 8.42
C ALA A 81 14.54 -11.22 7.92
N ASN A 82 13.69 -12.18 8.34
CA ASN A 82 13.79 -13.58 7.90
C ASN A 82 13.44 -13.76 6.41
N GLU A 83 12.60 -12.89 5.85
CA GLU A 83 12.28 -12.87 4.41
C GLU A 83 13.29 -12.05 3.60
N GLY A 84 14.32 -11.47 4.24
CA GLY A 84 15.36 -10.68 3.59
C GLY A 84 14.95 -9.24 3.26
N VAL A 85 13.91 -8.72 3.88
CA VAL A 85 13.52 -7.30 3.79
C VAL A 85 14.37 -6.47 4.75
N ASP A 86 14.94 -5.37 4.28
CA ASP A 86 15.67 -4.42 5.13
C ASP A 86 14.70 -3.72 6.09
N VAL A 87 14.93 -3.89 7.38
CA VAL A 87 14.11 -3.38 8.48
C VAL A 87 14.69 -2.15 9.15
N SER A 88 15.76 -1.58 8.64
CA SER A 88 16.48 -0.44 9.24
C SER A 88 15.59 0.79 9.47
N HIS A 89 14.50 0.93 8.71
CA HIS A 89 13.52 2.01 8.79
C HIS A 89 12.13 1.54 9.23
N VAL A 90 12.07 0.38 9.89
CA VAL A 90 10.88 -0.07 10.63
C VAL A 90 11.02 0.36 12.08
N THR A 91 10.36 1.46 12.44
CA THR A 91 10.47 2.06 13.77
C THR A 91 9.40 1.53 14.73
N ARG A 92 9.59 1.71 16.04
CA ARG A 92 8.64 1.28 17.07
C ARG A 92 7.96 2.47 17.73
N CYS A 93 6.66 2.36 17.97
CA CYS A 93 5.94 3.33 18.77
C CYS A 93 6.41 3.34 20.22
N GLN A 94 6.42 4.51 20.85
CA GLN A 94 6.76 4.67 22.27
C GLN A 94 5.52 4.95 23.15
N GLY A 95 4.38 5.29 22.52
CA GLY A 95 3.18 5.76 23.22
C GLY A 95 2.10 4.68 23.47
N GLY A 96 2.45 3.39 23.42
CA GLY A 96 1.50 2.31 23.71
C GLY A 96 0.55 1.94 22.55
N GLN A 97 0.71 2.53 21.36
CA GLN A 97 -0.05 2.16 20.18
C GLN A 97 0.23 0.70 19.79
N ARG A 98 -0.81 0.02 19.29
CA ARG A 98 -0.76 -1.41 18.93
C ARG A 98 -0.75 -1.61 17.44
N LEU A 99 -0.41 -2.82 16.99
CA LEU A 99 -0.66 -3.20 15.60
C LEU A 99 -2.16 -3.33 15.34
N ALA A 100 -2.58 -3.00 14.14
CA ALA A 100 -3.91 -3.35 13.69
C ALA A 100 -4.06 -4.87 13.60
N LEU A 101 -5.22 -5.35 13.99
CA LEU A 101 -5.62 -6.76 13.86
C LEU A 101 -6.74 -6.87 12.84
N THR A 102 -6.61 -7.83 11.94
CA THR A 102 -7.65 -8.18 10.98
C THR A 102 -8.11 -9.60 11.25
N PHE A 103 -9.41 -9.79 11.40
CA PHE A 103 -10.03 -11.11 11.47
C PHE A 103 -10.78 -11.35 10.17
N THR A 104 -10.51 -12.48 9.54
CA THR A 104 -11.22 -12.90 8.33
C THR A 104 -12.33 -13.86 8.73
N GLU A 105 -13.54 -13.61 8.24
CA GLU A 105 -14.65 -14.56 8.30
C GLU A 105 -14.78 -15.23 6.93
N ILE A 106 -14.94 -16.54 6.90
CA ILE A 106 -15.09 -17.33 5.66
C ILE A 106 -16.33 -18.21 5.84
N LEU A 107 -17.47 -17.73 5.34
CA LEU A 107 -18.75 -18.44 5.46
C LEU A 107 -18.91 -19.54 4.41
N ASN A 108 -18.39 -19.33 3.21
CA ASN A 108 -18.33 -20.31 2.13
C ASN A 108 -17.30 -19.88 1.06
N GLU A 109 -17.21 -20.60 -0.06
CA GLU A 109 -16.24 -20.32 -1.15
C GLU A 109 -16.44 -18.95 -1.82
N ASN A 110 -17.62 -18.36 -1.70
CA ASN A 110 -17.99 -17.11 -2.36
C ASN A 110 -18.28 -15.97 -1.38
N GLU A 111 -18.35 -16.25 -0.09
CA GLU A 111 -18.74 -15.29 0.93
C GLU A 111 -17.71 -15.24 2.05
N SER A 112 -17.07 -14.10 2.15
CA SER A 112 -16.11 -13.78 3.20
C SER A 112 -16.23 -12.33 3.61
N SER A 113 -15.94 -12.03 4.85
CA SER A 113 -15.90 -10.69 5.40
C SER A 113 -14.61 -10.44 6.18
N ILE A 114 -14.33 -9.17 6.47
CA ILE A 114 -13.15 -8.76 7.23
C ILE A 114 -13.58 -7.83 8.34
N MET A 115 -13.20 -8.16 9.57
CA MET A 115 -13.33 -7.29 10.73
C MET A 115 -11.95 -6.75 11.12
N MET A 116 -11.81 -5.43 11.20
CA MET A 116 -10.53 -4.78 11.51
C MET A 116 -10.59 -3.98 12.81
N TYR A 117 -9.62 -4.19 13.68
CA TYR A 117 -9.35 -3.32 14.82
C TYR A 117 -8.23 -2.34 14.48
N ARG A 118 -8.60 -1.08 14.27
CA ARG A 118 -7.69 -0.02 13.83
C ARG A 118 -7.74 1.26 14.65
N ASP A 119 -8.06 1.16 15.93
CA ASP A 119 -7.99 2.30 16.84
C ASP A 119 -6.63 2.40 17.49
N ALA A 120 -6.10 3.62 17.62
CA ALA A 120 -4.81 3.93 18.23
C ALA A 120 -3.66 3.03 17.71
N ILE A 121 -3.55 2.88 16.39
CA ILE A 121 -2.62 1.95 15.75
C ILE A 121 -1.27 2.56 15.42
N ALA A 122 -0.25 1.71 15.45
CA ALA A 122 1.14 2.09 15.30
C ALA A 122 1.49 2.65 13.92
N ASP A 123 0.95 2.07 12.84
CA ASP A 123 1.28 2.48 11.47
C ASP A 123 0.87 3.92 11.17
N LEU A 124 -0.22 4.42 11.78
CA LEU A 124 -0.64 5.81 11.64
C LEU A 124 0.19 6.81 12.48
N MET A 125 1.09 6.32 13.31
CA MET A 125 2.03 7.14 14.08
C MET A 125 3.37 7.34 13.38
N LEU A 126 3.51 6.84 12.15
CA LEU A 126 4.67 7.19 11.31
C LEU A 126 4.70 8.71 11.14
N SER A 127 5.84 9.34 11.38
CA SER A 127 5.95 10.80 11.37
C SER A 127 6.99 11.30 10.40
N VAL A 128 7.03 12.58 10.15
CA VAL A 128 8.01 13.18 9.23
C VAL A 128 9.46 12.95 9.68
N GLU A 129 9.71 12.77 10.97
CA GLU A 129 11.02 12.45 11.55
C GLU A 129 11.49 11.04 11.20
N ASP A 130 10.56 10.11 10.95
CA ASP A 130 10.88 8.73 10.56
C ASP A 130 11.31 8.62 9.08
N ILE A 131 11.21 9.70 8.30
CA ILE A 131 11.49 9.71 6.87
C ILE A 131 12.91 10.21 6.59
N ASP A 132 13.76 9.28 6.19
CA ASP A 132 15.18 9.53 5.86
C ASP A 132 15.36 9.69 4.35
N GLU A 133 15.95 10.82 3.92
CA GLU A 133 16.18 11.13 2.51
C GLU A 133 17.21 10.19 1.87
N ALA A 134 18.28 9.85 2.58
CA ALA A 134 19.33 8.97 2.06
C ALA A 134 18.81 7.55 1.84
N TYR A 135 17.92 7.09 2.72
CA TYR A 135 17.27 5.80 2.54
C TYR A 135 16.35 5.77 1.31
N ILE A 136 15.55 6.81 1.10
CA ILE A 136 14.72 6.92 -0.13
C ILE A 136 15.61 6.93 -1.36
N GLN A 137 16.74 7.66 -1.35
CA GLN A 137 17.68 7.70 -2.46
C GLN A 137 18.31 6.34 -2.77
N SER A 138 18.39 5.44 -1.81
CA SER A 138 18.97 4.11 -1.98
C SER A 138 18.10 3.15 -2.80
N ALA A 139 16.85 3.49 -3.11
CA ALA A 139 15.93 2.65 -3.85
C ALA A 139 15.74 3.08 -5.31
N LYS A 140 15.50 2.10 -6.19
CA LYS A 140 15.09 2.33 -7.58
C LYS A 140 13.69 2.89 -7.70
N ALA A 141 12.80 2.61 -6.73
CA ALA A 141 11.46 3.17 -6.64
C ALA A 141 10.97 3.22 -5.18
N LEU A 142 10.06 4.14 -4.90
CA LEU A 142 9.31 4.26 -3.65
C LEU A 142 7.86 3.89 -3.92
N LEU A 143 7.26 2.99 -3.12
CA LEU A 143 5.83 2.70 -3.16
C LEU A 143 5.14 3.35 -1.96
N ILE A 144 4.08 4.10 -2.22
CA ILE A 144 3.18 4.65 -1.22
C ILE A 144 1.87 3.86 -1.23
N SER A 145 1.47 3.32 -0.08
CA SER A 145 0.13 2.77 0.12
C SER A 145 -0.81 3.89 0.57
N GLY A 146 -1.96 4.02 -0.09
CA GLY A 146 -2.96 5.04 0.24
C GLY A 146 -3.50 4.94 1.66
N THR A 147 -3.42 3.77 2.29
CA THR A 147 -3.77 3.62 3.71
C THR A 147 -2.92 4.46 4.66
N SER A 148 -1.73 4.89 4.25
CA SER A 148 -0.90 5.83 5.03
C SER A 148 -1.42 7.26 5.03
N LEU A 149 -2.35 7.59 4.13
CA LEU A 149 -2.88 8.95 3.95
C LEU A 149 -4.14 9.23 4.78
N CYS A 150 -4.70 8.21 5.44
CA CYS A 150 -6.01 8.36 6.10
C CYS A 150 -5.99 9.19 7.38
N ALA A 151 -4.84 9.40 8.01
CA ALA A 151 -4.73 10.23 9.21
C ALA A 151 -3.31 10.76 9.43
N SER A 152 -3.23 11.91 10.12
CA SER A 152 -1.96 12.46 10.64
C SER A 152 -1.49 11.63 11.86
N PRO A 153 -0.16 11.51 12.09
CA PRO A 153 0.96 12.10 11.34
C PRO A 153 1.43 11.27 10.14
N SER A 154 0.87 10.08 9.88
CA SER A 154 1.29 9.18 8.78
C SER A 154 1.09 9.83 7.41
N ARG A 155 0.06 10.63 7.25
CA ARG A 155 -0.24 11.41 6.05
C ARG A 155 0.93 12.32 5.67
N GLU A 156 1.40 13.12 6.61
CA GLU A 156 2.50 14.06 6.42
C GLU A 156 3.82 13.33 6.14
N ALA A 157 4.04 12.19 6.78
CA ALA A 157 5.20 11.33 6.52
C ALA A 157 5.19 10.82 5.07
N ALA A 158 4.05 10.32 4.60
CA ALA A 158 3.90 9.86 3.22
C ALA A 158 4.12 11.00 2.20
N LEU A 159 3.54 12.17 2.45
CA LEU A 159 3.73 13.35 1.59
C LEU A 159 5.19 13.81 1.57
N LYS A 160 5.89 13.80 2.72
CA LYS A 160 7.35 14.08 2.77
C LYS A 160 8.13 13.06 1.97
N ALA A 161 7.81 11.77 2.09
CA ALA A 161 8.49 10.72 1.34
C ALA A 161 8.33 10.90 -0.18
N VAL A 162 7.13 11.24 -0.65
CA VAL A 162 6.85 11.58 -2.06
C VAL A 162 7.70 12.78 -2.50
N ALA A 163 7.70 13.85 -1.72
CA ALA A 163 8.47 15.08 -2.05
C ALA A 163 9.98 14.79 -2.16
N LEU A 164 10.52 13.99 -1.24
CA LEU A 164 11.94 13.60 -1.27
C LEU A 164 12.24 12.65 -2.44
N ALA A 165 11.37 11.70 -2.75
CA ALA A 165 11.51 10.85 -3.92
C ALA A 165 11.55 11.70 -5.21
N ARG A 166 10.62 12.65 -5.35
CA ARG A 166 10.58 13.57 -6.51
C ARG A 166 11.84 14.44 -6.61
N LYS A 167 12.29 15.01 -5.49
CA LYS A 167 13.53 15.83 -5.40
C LYS A 167 14.75 15.04 -5.91
N ASN A 168 14.82 13.74 -5.62
CA ASN A 168 15.95 12.88 -5.90
C ASN A 168 15.77 12.00 -7.15
N GLY A 169 14.74 12.24 -7.96
CA GLY A 169 14.49 11.49 -9.18
C GLY A 169 14.17 10.01 -8.97
N VAL A 170 13.69 9.64 -7.75
CA VAL A 170 13.24 8.29 -7.45
C VAL A 170 11.80 8.14 -7.96
N PRO A 171 11.51 7.18 -8.87
CA PRO A 171 10.17 6.89 -9.32
C PRO A 171 9.22 6.57 -8.18
N VAL A 172 8.00 7.11 -8.24
CA VAL A 172 6.95 6.89 -7.24
C VAL A 172 5.89 5.95 -7.80
N VAL A 173 5.60 4.90 -7.05
CA VAL A 173 4.49 3.98 -7.28
C VAL A 173 3.41 4.29 -6.23
N PHE A 174 2.19 4.52 -6.65
CA PHE A 174 1.06 4.74 -5.76
C PHE A 174 0.08 3.56 -5.88
N ASP A 175 -0.03 2.76 -4.83
CA ASP A 175 -1.10 1.77 -4.65
C ASP A 175 -2.22 2.45 -3.84
N ILE A 176 -3.36 2.69 -4.48
CA ILE A 176 -4.47 3.45 -3.88
C ILE A 176 -4.96 2.75 -2.62
N ASP A 177 -5.09 1.40 -2.62
CA ASP A 177 -5.38 0.55 -1.44
C ASP A 177 -6.36 1.21 -0.46
N TYR A 178 -7.53 1.62 -0.95
CA TYR A 178 -8.54 2.29 -0.13
C TYR A 178 -9.09 1.37 0.96
N ARG A 179 -9.27 1.95 2.15
CA ARG A 179 -9.99 1.32 3.26
C ARG A 179 -10.89 2.35 3.92
N GLU A 180 -12.13 1.95 4.18
CA GLU A 180 -13.17 2.79 4.79
C GLU A 180 -12.96 2.97 6.30
N TYR A 181 -11.89 3.66 6.69
CA TYR A 181 -11.72 4.05 8.10
C TYR A 181 -10.87 5.31 8.23
N ARG A 182 -11.15 6.09 9.30
CA ARG A 182 -10.45 7.32 9.68
C ARG A 182 -10.62 8.50 8.72
N TRP A 183 -11.30 8.33 7.61
CA TRP A 183 -11.63 9.42 6.71
C TRP A 183 -12.83 10.22 7.24
N GLN A 184 -12.81 11.56 7.07
CA GLN A 184 -13.89 12.45 7.50
C GLN A 184 -14.93 12.65 6.38
N SER A 185 -14.51 12.55 5.12
CA SER A 185 -15.37 12.74 3.96
C SER A 185 -14.77 12.16 2.68
N ALA A 186 -15.60 12.00 1.64
CA ALA A 186 -15.13 11.64 0.30
C ALA A 186 -14.19 12.70 -0.29
N ASP A 187 -14.44 13.98 0.00
CA ASP A 187 -13.58 15.08 -0.45
C ASP A 187 -12.18 14.99 0.16
N GLU A 188 -12.09 14.59 1.43
CA GLU A 188 -10.79 14.36 2.08
C GLU A 188 -10.03 13.22 1.39
N ILE A 189 -10.69 12.12 1.07
CA ILE A 189 -10.10 11.00 0.33
C ILE A 189 -9.59 11.49 -1.03
N ALA A 190 -10.46 12.14 -1.80
CA ALA A 190 -10.12 12.63 -3.12
C ALA A 190 -8.93 13.61 -3.08
N LEU A 191 -8.92 14.54 -2.12
CA LEU A 191 -7.85 15.54 -1.98
C LEU A 191 -6.48 14.89 -1.78
N TYR A 192 -6.35 14.00 -0.79
CA TYR A 192 -5.05 13.42 -0.44
C TYR A 192 -4.60 12.32 -1.41
N TYR A 193 -5.53 11.53 -1.93
CA TYR A 193 -5.20 10.53 -2.94
C TYR A 193 -4.77 11.19 -4.24
N HIS A 194 -5.50 12.23 -4.69
CA HIS A 194 -5.12 12.98 -5.88
C HIS A 194 -3.74 13.64 -5.73
N ALA A 195 -3.44 14.26 -4.58
CA ALA A 195 -2.16 14.91 -4.33
C ALA A 195 -0.95 13.96 -4.45
N VAL A 196 -1.13 12.69 -4.08
CA VAL A 196 -0.09 11.67 -4.28
C VAL A 196 -0.09 11.13 -5.71
N ALA A 197 -1.27 10.85 -6.27
CA ALA A 197 -1.42 10.29 -7.61
C ALA A 197 -0.83 11.20 -8.70
N GLU A 198 -1.01 12.53 -8.60
CA GLU A 198 -0.43 13.49 -9.56
C GLU A 198 1.11 13.51 -9.54
N GLN A 199 1.73 13.04 -8.47
CA GLN A 199 3.18 12.92 -8.33
C GLN A 199 3.70 11.52 -8.68
N ALA A 200 2.83 10.54 -8.89
CA ALA A 200 3.21 9.16 -9.14
C ALA A 200 3.60 8.89 -10.60
N ASP A 201 4.59 8.02 -10.81
CA ASP A 201 4.97 7.51 -12.13
C ASP A 201 4.14 6.26 -12.48
N ILE A 202 3.70 5.51 -11.48
CA ILE A 202 2.85 4.32 -11.60
C ILE A 202 1.71 4.45 -10.61
N ILE A 203 0.47 4.25 -11.06
CA ILE A 203 -0.71 4.25 -10.20
C ILE A 203 -1.44 2.91 -10.35
N LEU A 204 -1.76 2.29 -9.22
CA LEU A 204 -2.44 1.00 -9.14
C LEU A 204 -3.72 1.15 -8.31
N GLY A 205 -4.86 0.72 -8.83
CA GLY A 205 -6.12 0.79 -8.09
C GLY A 205 -7.21 -0.03 -8.73
N SER A 206 -8.30 -0.28 -8.02
CA SER A 206 -9.56 -0.75 -8.59
C SER A 206 -10.30 0.41 -9.28
N ARG A 207 -11.36 0.11 -10.04
CA ARG A 207 -12.21 1.16 -10.62
C ARG A 207 -12.78 2.07 -9.54
N GLU A 208 -13.31 1.49 -8.47
CA GLU A 208 -13.87 2.23 -7.33
C GLU A 208 -12.84 3.12 -6.64
N GLU A 209 -11.61 2.65 -6.49
CA GLU A 209 -10.50 3.41 -5.91
C GLU A 209 -10.13 4.63 -6.78
N TYR A 210 -10.16 4.49 -8.10
CA TYR A 210 -9.96 5.62 -9.00
C TYR A 210 -11.14 6.60 -8.95
N ASP A 211 -12.37 6.12 -8.86
CA ASP A 211 -13.55 6.98 -8.75
C ASP A 211 -13.48 7.84 -7.48
N LEU A 212 -13.08 7.26 -6.35
CA LEU A 212 -12.83 7.99 -5.11
C LEU A 212 -11.69 9.02 -5.25
N THR A 213 -10.57 8.62 -5.85
CA THR A 213 -9.39 9.48 -6.04
C THR A 213 -9.73 10.71 -6.90
N MET A 214 -10.60 10.54 -7.87
CA MET A 214 -10.94 11.55 -8.87
C MET A 214 -12.24 12.31 -8.57
N ALA A 215 -12.96 11.93 -7.53
CA ALA A 215 -14.32 12.43 -7.25
C ALA A 215 -14.41 13.96 -7.18
N LEU A 216 -13.39 14.64 -6.67
CA LEU A 216 -13.37 16.09 -6.50
C LEU A 216 -12.99 16.85 -7.77
N LEU A 217 -12.01 16.36 -8.54
CA LEU A 217 -11.37 17.14 -9.61
C LEU A 217 -11.66 16.65 -11.02
N ALA A 218 -11.97 15.38 -11.21
CA ALA A 218 -12.25 14.80 -12.53
C ALA A 218 -13.22 13.60 -12.44
N PRO A 219 -14.44 13.78 -11.90
CA PRO A 219 -15.38 12.69 -11.68
C PRO A 219 -15.95 12.12 -12.99
N GLY A 220 -16.39 10.86 -12.95
CA GLY A 220 -17.21 10.24 -13.98
C GLY A 220 -16.48 9.81 -15.26
N LEU A 221 -15.15 9.73 -15.23
CA LEU A 221 -14.36 9.22 -16.35
C LEU A 221 -14.40 7.69 -16.37
N ASP A 222 -14.53 7.13 -17.58
CA ASP A 222 -14.31 5.70 -17.82
C ASP A 222 -12.81 5.34 -17.71
N ASP A 223 -12.46 4.08 -17.93
CA ASP A 223 -11.08 3.61 -17.81
C ASP A 223 -10.13 4.34 -18.75
N ALA A 224 -10.54 4.57 -19.99
CA ALA A 224 -9.73 5.24 -21.00
C ALA A 224 -9.54 6.72 -20.63
N GLY A 225 -10.59 7.40 -20.20
CA GLY A 225 -10.56 8.78 -19.70
C GLY A 225 -9.71 8.91 -18.45
N THR A 226 -9.83 7.97 -17.50
CA THR A 226 -9.02 7.90 -16.29
C THR A 226 -7.53 7.76 -16.62
N ALA A 227 -7.19 6.82 -17.50
CA ALA A 227 -5.80 6.64 -17.91
C ALA A 227 -5.25 7.87 -18.63
N ALA A 228 -6.03 8.46 -19.54
CA ALA A 228 -5.63 9.69 -20.24
C ALA A 228 -5.41 10.86 -19.28
N TYR A 229 -6.28 11.01 -18.26
CA TYR A 229 -6.14 12.04 -17.23
C TYR A 229 -4.81 11.91 -16.49
N TRP A 230 -4.49 10.73 -15.96
CA TRP A 230 -3.26 10.52 -15.20
C TRP A 230 -2.01 10.55 -16.08
N HIS A 231 -2.10 10.13 -17.35
CA HIS A 231 -1.02 10.32 -18.32
C HIS A 231 -0.78 11.78 -18.68
N GLY A 232 -1.79 12.63 -18.55
CA GLY A 232 -1.66 14.10 -18.64
C GLY A 232 -0.85 14.71 -17.49
N HIS A 233 -0.77 14.03 -16.35
CA HIS A 233 0.08 14.38 -15.21
C HIS A 233 1.47 13.72 -15.35
N LYS A 234 1.87 12.92 -14.38
CA LYS A 234 3.20 12.26 -14.39
C LYS A 234 3.15 10.76 -14.66
N ALA A 235 2.00 10.14 -14.49
CA ALA A 235 1.88 8.69 -14.58
C ALA A 235 2.28 8.17 -15.96
N LYS A 236 3.18 7.18 -15.97
CA LYS A 236 3.60 6.44 -17.16
C LYS A 236 2.84 5.14 -17.28
N ILE A 237 2.42 4.59 -16.15
CA ILE A 237 1.65 3.35 -16.07
C ILE A 237 0.46 3.60 -15.16
N VAL A 238 -0.73 3.28 -15.67
CA VAL A 238 -2.00 3.30 -14.93
C VAL A 238 -2.60 1.91 -15.02
N VAL A 239 -2.83 1.27 -13.87
CA VAL A 239 -3.41 -0.07 -13.78
C VAL A 239 -4.76 0.02 -13.08
N ILE A 240 -5.84 -0.29 -13.79
CA ILE A 240 -7.21 -0.33 -13.25
C ILE A 240 -7.62 -1.80 -13.11
N LYS A 241 -7.84 -2.22 -11.85
CA LYS A 241 -8.18 -3.61 -11.51
C LYS A 241 -9.70 -3.80 -11.51
N HIS A 242 -10.20 -4.86 -12.14
CA HIS A 242 -11.63 -5.22 -12.21
C HIS A 242 -11.92 -6.58 -11.56
N GLY A 243 -11.21 -6.94 -10.49
CA GLY A 243 -11.39 -8.20 -9.79
C GLY A 243 -11.24 -9.41 -10.71
N LYS A 244 -12.25 -10.29 -10.70
CA LYS A 244 -12.25 -11.53 -11.53
C LYS A 244 -12.27 -11.28 -13.04
N GLN A 245 -12.65 -10.08 -13.48
CA GLN A 245 -12.67 -9.70 -14.90
C GLN A 245 -11.27 -9.30 -15.43
N GLY A 246 -10.28 -9.20 -14.53
CA GLY A 246 -8.95 -8.74 -14.88
C GLY A 246 -8.88 -7.24 -15.13
N SER A 247 -7.82 -6.79 -15.81
CA SER A 247 -7.70 -5.41 -16.28
C SER A 247 -7.80 -5.41 -17.79
N PRO A 248 -8.81 -4.75 -18.38
CA PRO A 248 -8.88 -4.64 -19.84
C PRO A 248 -7.63 -3.92 -20.36
N PRO A 249 -7.13 -4.28 -21.56
CA PRO A 249 -6.00 -3.58 -22.15
C PRO A 249 -6.41 -2.14 -22.46
N ILE A 250 -5.77 -1.16 -21.80
CA ILE A 250 -5.91 0.24 -22.17
C ILE A 250 -5.04 0.45 -23.40
N PRO A 251 -5.62 0.87 -24.55
CA PRO A 251 -4.85 0.94 -25.79
C PRO A 251 -3.74 1.98 -25.69
N ALA A 252 -2.55 1.50 -26.00
CA ALA A 252 -1.36 2.20 -26.46
C ALA A 252 -0.82 3.34 -25.59
N THR A 253 -0.10 3.01 -24.59
CA THR A 253 1.28 3.42 -24.27
C THR A 253 1.65 2.84 -22.91
N ALA A 254 2.12 1.60 -22.91
CA ALA A 254 2.54 0.84 -21.71
C ALA A 254 1.41 0.45 -20.73
N SER A 255 0.46 -0.36 -21.15
CA SER A 255 -0.42 -1.10 -20.25
C SER A 255 0.18 -2.47 -19.96
N ILE A 256 0.41 -2.77 -18.69
CA ILE A 256 0.68 -4.14 -18.24
C ILE A 256 -0.68 -4.75 -17.90
N THR A 257 -1.12 -5.72 -18.70
CA THR A 257 -2.27 -6.56 -18.37
C THR A 257 -1.89 -7.51 -17.23
N ALA A 258 -2.42 -7.29 -16.04
CA ALA A 258 -2.37 -8.29 -14.98
C ALA A 258 -3.49 -9.29 -15.22
N SER A 259 -3.18 -10.45 -15.83
CA SER A 259 -4.08 -11.59 -15.80
C SER A 259 -4.23 -12.09 -14.37
N SER A 260 -5.47 -12.34 -13.94
CA SER A 260 -5.75 -13.00 -12.67
C SER A 260 -5.04 -14.36 -12.65
N LEU A 261 -4.07 -14.53 -11.77
CA LEU A 261 -3.60 -15.85 -11.41
C LEU A 261 -4.77 -16.56 -10.70
N SER A 262 -5.42 -17.47 -11.42
CA SER A 262 -6.33 -18.42 -10.80
C SER A 262 -5.54 -19.27 -9.81
N ARG A 263 -5.96 -19.26 -8.56
CA ARG A 263 -5.55 -20.25 -7.56
C ARG A 263 -6.33 -21.53 -7.76
#